data_38c72bf5c1125fc186e8bd4103de6d55
#
_entry.id   38c72bf5c1125fc186e8bd4103de6d55
#
_cell.length_a   1.000
_cell.length_b   1.000
_cell.length_c   1.000
_cell.angle_alpha   90.00
_cell.angle_beta   90.00
_cell.angle_gamma   90.00
#
_symmetry.space_group_name_H-M   'P 1'
#
loop_
_entity.id
_entity.type
_entity.pdbx_description
1 polymer ?
#
loop_
_entity_poly.entity_id
_entity_poly.type
_entity_poly.pdbx_seq_one_letter_code
_entity_poly.pdbx_strand_id
1 'polypeptide(L)'
;MEMDTLVKDHLHSQAKINATPCDEMGIEQLIATFSESEEAYLQKTAKFLIEWFSPQEFLSLHTSGTTGTPKQITVRKEHMIHSAMLTGAFLQLQAGDRALCVLPTDYIAGKMMLVRALVLGLSLELFPPSGTPFAATSDNFDFVALTPMQAMKSLGELHRAKKIILGGAPISAAMEAQLQEIPTEIYATYGMTETVSHIALRPIAPKARHSRIYTTIGKSRVWQDSKGCLVIDCPEVAEEEIHTHDVVRLHGAHAFEWLGRLDNIINSGGVKI
;
A
#
# COMPACT_ATOMS: atom_id res chain seq x y z
N MET A 1 13.21 -3.32 25.16
CA MET A 1 12.45 -4.33 24.35
C MET A 1 13.47 -5.13 23.53
N GLU A 2 13.43 -6.49 23.55
CA GLU A 2 14.27 -7.29 22.64
C GLU A 2 13.65 -7.18 21.22
N MET A 3 14.36 -6.49 20.33
CA MET A 3 13.88 -6.24 18.96
C MET A 3 14.37 -7.36 18.02
N ASP A 4 13.50 -7.73 17.07
CA ASP A 4 13.83 -8.62 15.96
C ASP A 4 15.06 -8.10 15.20
N THR A 5 16.05 -8.96 15.01
CA THR A 5 17.31 -8.59 14.33
C THR A 5 17.08 -8.17 12.89
N LEU A 6 16.23 -8.87 12.14
CA LEU A 6 15.88 -8.54 10.76
C LEU A 6 15.28 -7.13 10.66
N VAL A 7 14.32 -6.81 11.54
CA VAL A 7 13.67 -5.50 11.57
C VAL A 7 14.65 -4.40 11.95
N LYS A 8 15.54 -4.68 12.92
CA LYS A 8 16.59 -3.74 13.37
C LYS A 8 17.60 -3.43 12.27
N ASP A 9 18.03 -4.44 11.53
CA ASP A 9 18.99 -4.28 10.42
C ASP A 9 18.42 -3.47 9.25
N HIS A 10 17.10 -3.43 9.10
CA HIS A 10 16.41 -2.65 8.06
C HIS A 10 15.78 -1.36 8.58
N LEU A 11 15.99 -1.02 9.85
CA LEU A 11 15.50 0.24 10.41
C LEU A 11 16.38 1.40 9.96
N HIS A 12 15.82 2.30 9.16
CA HIS A 12 16.57 3.44 8.63
C HIS A 12 16.78 4.54 9.67
N SER A 13 18.01 5.03 9.81
CA SER A 13 18.39 6.01 10.84
C SER A 13 17.68 7.37 10.74
N GLN A 14 17.12 7.72 9.58
CA GLN A 14 16.36 8.96 9.38
C GLN A 14 14.85 8.79 9.56
N ALA A 15 14.36 7.57 9.79
CA ALA A 15 12.94 7.31 9.97
C ALA A 15 12.37 8.09 11.15
N LYS A 16 11.19 8.71 10.94
CA LYS A 16 10.45 9.43 11.97
C LYS A 16 8.96 9.12 11.89
N ILE A 17 8.32 9.09 13.05
CA ILE A 17 6.86 9.02 13.17
C ILE A 17 6.42 10.18 14.07
N ASN A 18 5.55 11.05 13.57
CA ASN A 18 5.10 12.28 14.26
C ASN A 18 6.29 13.07 14.85
N ALA A 19 7.31 13.31 14.03
CA ALA A 19 8.58 13.96 14.37
C ALA A 19 9.49 13.21 15.36
N THR A 20 9.05 12.13 15.98
CA THR A 20 9.87 11.31 16.88
C THR A 20 10.80 10.41 16.04
N PRO A 21 12.13 10.45 16.23
CA PRO A 21 13.06 9.52 15.58
C PRO A 21 12.72 8.07 15.91
N CYS A 22 12.89 7.17 14.94
CA CYS A 22 12.61 5.75 15.12
C CYS A 22 13.87 4.95 15.50
N ASP A 23 14.75 5.50 16.32
CA ASP A 23 15.77 4.73 17.03
C ASP A 23 15.14 3.93 18.19
N GLU A 24 15.96 3.14 18.90
CA GLU A 24 15.48 2.26 19.97
C GLU A 24 14.70 3.02 21.04
N MET A 25 15.24 4.16 21.51
CA MET A 25 14.57 5.01 22.51
C MET A 25 13.29 5.64 21.98
N GLY A 26 13.31 6.15 20.77
CA GLY A 26 12.15 6.78 20.13
C GLY A 26 11.02 5.80 19.86
N ILE A 27 11.33 4.55 19.49
CA ILE A 27 10.33 3.49 19.32
C ILE A 27 9.68 3.13 20.66
N GLU A 28 10.46 2.97 21.73
CA GLU A 28 9.91 2.74 23.06
C GLU A 28 9.02 3.90 23.51
N GLN A 29 9.45 5.14 23.27
CA GLN A 29 8.66 6.34 23.54
C GLN A 29 7.35 6.37 22.75
N LEU A 30 7.40 6.09 21.42
CA LEU A 30 6.22 6.03 20.56
C LEU A 30 5.22 4.98 21.08
N ILE A 31 5.70 3.78 21.37
CA ILE A 31 4.86 2.69 21.89
C ILE A 31 4.20 3.10 23.20
N ALA A 32 4.94 3.66 24.15
CA ALA A 32 4.40 4.11 25.44
C ALA A 32 3.34 5.21 25.24
N THR A 33 3.70 6.29 24.53
CA THR A 33 2.81 7.44 24.29
C THR A 33 1.54 7.03 23.55
N PHE A 34 1.67 6.18 22.52
CA PHE A 34 0.50 5.76 21.74
C PHE A 34 -0.38 4.75 22.47
N SER A 35 0.20 3.90 23.33
CA SER A 35 -0.57 2.95 24.14
C SER A 35 -1.44 3.65 25.20
N GLU A 36 -0.97 4.77 25.76
CA GLU A 36 -1.66 5.57 26.76
C GLU A 36 -2.62 6.61 26.15
N SER A 37 -2.59 6.78 24.83
CA SER A 37 -3.44 7.75 24.15
C SER A 37 -4.93 7.36 24.22
N GLU A 38 -5.82 8.35 24.34
CA GLU A 38 -7.27 8.17 24.20
C GLU A 38 -7.70 7.90 22.75
N GLU A 39 -6.82 8.19 21.79
CA GLU A 39 -7.07 8.04 20.35
C GLU A 39 -6.89 6.58 19.91
N ALA A 40 -7.98 5.92 19.55
CA ALA A 40 -7.97 4.50 19.18
C ALA A 40 -7.02 4.15 18.03
N TYR A 41 -6.79 5.06 17.06
CA TYR A 41 -5.87 4.83 15.96
C TYR A 41 -4.41 4.81 16.43
N LEU A 42 -4.04 5.59 17.45
CA LEU A 42 -2.70 5.57 18.06
C LEU A 42 -2.48 4.28 18.86
N GLN A 43 -3.47 3.85 19.66
CA GLN A 43 -3.39 2.58 20.37
C GLN A 43 -3.19 1.39 19.42
N LYS A 44 -3.91 1.38 18.29
CA LYS A 44 -3.74 0.34 17.25
C LYS A 44 -2.37 0.42 16.59
N THR A 45 -1.84 1.63 16.40
CA THR A 45 -0.49 1.83 15.88
C THR A 45 0.55 1.31 16.87
N ALA A 46 0.40 1.59 18.18
CA ALA A 46 1.27 1.04 19.21
C ALA A 46 1.28 -0.49 19.20
N LYS A 47 0.09 -1.11 19.13
CA LYS A 47 -0.02 -2.56 19.02
C LYS A 47 0.74 -3.11 17.82
N PHE A 48 0.61 -2.48 16.66
CA PHE A 48 1.36 -2.90 15.48
C PHE A 48 2.88 -2.72 15.68
N LEU A 49 3.35 -1.61 16.26
CA LEU A 49 4.77 -1.40 16.53
C LEU A 49 5.32 -2.46 17.50
N ILE A 50 4.58 -2.84 18.54
CA ILE A 50 4.95 -3.94 19.45
C ILE A 50 5.09 -5.24 18.68
N GLU A 51 4.12 -5.60 17.83
CA GLU A 51 4.16 -6.81 17.01
C GLU A 51 5.31 -6.75 15.99
N TRP A 52 5.53 -5.59 15.37
CA TRP A 52 6.57 -5.38 14.35
C TRP A 52 7.97 -5.56 14.91
N PHE A 53 8.25 -5.01 16.08
CA PHE A 53 9.56 -5.11 16.73
C PHE A 53 9.73 -6.37 17.60
N SER A 54 8.69 -7.19 17.79
CA SER A 54 8.79 -8.46 18.52
C SER A 54 9.69 -9.46 17.76
N PRO A 55 10.27 -10.48 18.47
CA PRO A 55 11.11 -11.50 17.83
C PRO A 55 10.38 -12.42 16.86
N GLN A 56 9.07 -12.33 16.72
CA GLN A 56 8.29 -13.20 15.83
C GLN A 56 8.52 -12.84 14.36
N GLU A 57 8.81 -13.83 13.55
CA GLU A 57 9.07 -13.69 12.10
C GLU A 57 7.79 -13.31 11.32
N PHE A 58 6.63 -13.67 11.83
CA PHE A 58 5.35 -13.55 11.14
C PHE A 58 4.39 -12.59 11.83
N LEU A 59 3.56 -11.93 11.02
CA LEU A 59 2.43 -11.13 11.48
C LEU A 59 1.12 -11.73 10.99
N SER A 60 0.10 -11.68 11.84
CA SER A 60 -1.24 -12.11 11.52
C SER A 60 -2.09 -10.92 11.05
N LEU A 61 -2.65 -11.03 9.84
CA LEU A 61 -3.46 -10.02 9.21
C LEU A 61 -4.90 -10.52 9.04
N HIS A 62 -5.86 -9.62 9.16
CA HIS A 62 -7.25 -9.90 8.85
C HIS A 62 -7.61 -9.27 7.50
N THR A 63 -8.15 -10.07 6.58
CA THR A 63 -8.69 -9.53 5.33
C THR A 63 -10.07 -8.94 5.58
N SER A 64 -10.39 -7.84 4.89
CA SER A 64 -11.72 -7.21 4.97
C SER A 64 -12.84 -8.01 4.32
N GLY A 65 -12.54 -9.21 3.78
CA GLY A 65 -13.46 -10.19 3.20
C GLY A 65 -14.65 -9.59 2.45
N THR A 66 -14.54 -9.41 1.13
CA THR A 66 -15.69 -9.00 0.29
C THR A 66 -16.76 -10.10 0.15
N THR A 67 -16.49 -11.32 0.61
CA THR A 67 -17.31 -12.52 0.39
C THR A 67 -17.70 -13.27 1.66
N GLY A 68 -17.48 -12.73 2.86
CA GLY A 68 -17.86 -13.47 4.10
C GLY A 68 -16.94 -13.23 5.30
N THR A 69 -16.74 -14.26 6.10
CA THR A 69 -15.92 -14.23 7.32
C THR A 69 -14.49 -13.75 7.00
N PRO A 70 -13.93 -12.79 7.77
CA PRO A 70 -12.55 -12.36 7.60
C PRO A 70 -11.60 -13.55 7.68
N LYS A 71 -10.77 -13.73 6.66
CA LYS A 71 -9.72 -14.77 6.71
C LYS A 71 -8.51 -14.19 7.41
N GLN A 72 -7.92 -14.99 8.29
CA GLN A 72 -6.63 -14.69 8.87
C GLN A 72 -5.54 -15.13 7.89
N ILE A 73 -4.67 -14.21 7.52
CA ILE A 73 -3.51 -14.46 6.65
C ILE A 73 -2.26 -14.14 7.47
N THR A 74 -1.28 -15.01 7.37
CA THR A 74 0.03 -14.83 8.01
C THR A 74 1.01 -14.34 6.96
N VAL A 75 1.74 -13.26 7.25
CA VAL A 75 2.77 -12.70 6.37
C VAL A 75 4.10 -12.62 7.08
N ARG A 76 5.19 -12.83 6.35
CA ARG A 76 6.54 -12.65 6.88
C ARG A 76 6.90 -11.17 6.95
N LYS A 77 7.57 -10.74 8.02
CA LYS A 77 8.11 -9.38 8.13
C LYS A 77 9.09 -9.07 7.00
N GLU A 78 9.91 -10.05 6.61
CA GLU A 78 10.82 -9.94 5.47
C GLU A 78 10.09 -9.54 4.17
N HIS A 79 8.95 -10.16 3.86
CA HIS A 79 8.13 -9.81 2.70
C HIS A 79 7.59 -8.38 2.79
N MET A 80 7.25 -7.91 3.99
CA MET A 80 6.82 -6.52 4.19
C MET A 80 7.97 -5.53 3.98
N ILE A 81 9.17 -5.87 4.43
CA ILE A 81 10.39 -5.08 4.20
C ILE A 81 10.68 -4.99 2.70
N HIS A 82 10.71 -6.12 2.01
CA HIS A 82 10.94 -6.16 0.56
C HIS A 82 9.88 -5.35 -0.21
N SER A 83 8.60 -5.51 0.13
CA SER A 83 7.52 -4.71 -0.47
C SER A 83 7.71 -3.20 -0.27
N ALA A 84 8.18 -2.78 0.91
CA ALA A 84 8.51 -1.38 1.17
C ALA A 84 9.66 -0.89 0.28
N MET A 85 10.74 -1.67 0.17
CA MET A 85 11.90 -1.36 -0.67
C MET A 85 11.51 -1.28 -2.16
N LEU A 86 10.70 -2.20 -2.66
CA LEU A 86 10.21 -2.20 -4.04
C LEU A 86 9.36 -0.95 -4.34
N THR A 87 8.49 -0.56 -3.40
CA THR A 87 7.71 0.68 -3.50
C THR A 87 8.62 1.91 -3.55
N GLY A 88 9.61 1.96 -2.65
CA GLY A 88 10.58 3.05 -2.58
C GLY A 88 11.38 3.19 -3.87
N ALA A 89 11.89 2.09 -4.41
CA ALA A 89 12.65 2.06 -5.65
C ALA A 89 11.81 2.52 -6.85
N PHE A 90 10.58 2.00 -7.01
CA PHE A 90 9.70 2.37 -8.12
C PHE A 90 9.32 3.86 -8.07
N LEU A 91 8.93 4.34 -6.90
CA LEU A 91 8.51 5.74 -6.72
C LEU A 91 9.70 6.69 -6.49
N GLN A 92 10.93 6.18 -6.41
CA GLN A 92 12.13 6.98 -6.11
C GLN A 92 11.97 7.82 -4.85
N LEU A 93 11.46 7.19 -3.77
CA LEU A 93 11.34 7.83 -2.47
C LEU A 93 12.71 7.93 -1.81
N GLN A 94 12.96 9.04 -1.15
CA GLN A 94 14.23 9.33 -0.50
C GLN A 94 14.06 9.36 1.02
N ALA A 95 15.13 9.04 1.74
CA ALA A 95 15.14 9.22 3.18
C ALA A 95 14.94 10.70 3.54
N GLY A 96 14.07 10.95 4.52
CA GLY A 96 13.63 12.29 4.90
C GLY A 96 12.38 12.79 4.14
N ASP A 97 11.94 12.10 3.06
CA ASP A 97 10.67 12.46 2.39
C ASP A 97 9.52 12.44 3.39
N ARG A 98 8.66 13.46 3.32
CA ARG A 98 7.49 13.58 4.18
C ARG A 98 6.35 12.73 3.64
N ALA A 99 5.81 11.86 4.48
CA ALA A 99 4.69 10.99 4.14
C ALA A 99 3.50 11.20 5.07
N LEU A 100 2.28 11.11 4.51
CA LEU A 100 1.02 11.20 5.25
C LEU A 100 0.35 9.84 5.34
N CYS A 101 -0.04 9.44 6.55
CA CYS A 101 -0.86 8.26 6.78
C CYS A 101 -2.18 8.63 7.48
N VAL A 102 -3.28 8.41 6.77
CA VAL A 102 -4.66 8.52 7.25
C VAL A 102 -5.42 7.20 7.07
N LEU A 103 -4.66 6.11 6.90
CA LEU A 103 -5.20 4.76 6.73
C LEU A 103 -5.17 4.02 8.07
N PRO A 104 -6.24 3.25 8.40
CA PRO A 104 -6.25 2.49 9.64
C PRO A 104 -5.17 1.41 9.65
N THR A 105 -4.43 1.31 10.76
CA THR A 105 -3.41 0.26 10.96
C THR A 105 -4.00 -1.12 11.29
N ASP A 106 -5.32 -1.24 11.40
CA ASP A 106 -6.01 -2.52 11.41
C ASP A 106 -5.81 -3.29 10.08
N TYR A 107 -5.64 -2.57 8.98
CA TYR A 107 -5.48 -3.14 7.64
C TYR A 107 -4.05 -3.03 7.15
N ILE A 108 -3.70 -3.93 6.22
CA ILE A 108 -2.36 -3.99 5.65
C ILE A 108 -1.89 -2.67 5.04
N ALA A 109 -2.79 -1.89 4.45
CA ALA A 109 -2.43 -0.61 3.81
C ALA A 109 -1.86 0.41 4.82
N GLY A 110 -2.48 0.55 6.00
CA GLY A 110 -1.97 1.41 7.07
C GLY A 110 -0.66 0.86 7.67
N LYS A 111 -0.60 -0.46 7.93
CA LYS A 111 0.63 -1.12 8.40
C LYS A 111 1.80 -0.89 7.43
N MET A 112 1.57 -1.02 6.13
CA MET A 112 2.61 -0.81 5.12
C MET A 112 3.07 0.65 5.00
N MET A 113 2.27 1.63 5.40
CA MET A 113 2.76 3.02 5.50
C MET A 113 3.78 3.17 6.63
N LEU A 114 3.55 2.51 7.77
CA LEU A 114 4.54 2.46 8.87
C LEU A 114 5.81 1.73 8.44
N VAL A 115 5.68 0.54 7.83
CA VAL A 115 6.84 -0.23 7.37
C VAL A 115 7.66 0.55 6.34
N ARG A 116 7.01 1.21 5.37
CA ARG A 116 7.70 2.09 4.41
C ARG A 116 8.46 3.21 5.11
N ALA A 117 7.85 3.85 6.11
CA ALA A 117 8.53 4.91 6.85
C ALA A 117 9.77 4.39 7.58
N LEU A 118 9.65 3.27 8.26
CA LEU A 118 10.74 2.65 9.02
C LEU A 118 11.90 2.18 8.12
N VAL A 119 11.57 1.53 7.00
CA VAL A 119 12.56 0.92 6.09
C VAL A 119 13.20 1.95 5.16
N LEU A 120 12.43 2.92 4.66
CA LEU A 120 12.90 3.90 3.69
C LEU A 120 13.40 5.21 4.32
N GLY A 121 13.26 5.37 5.64
CA GLY A 121 13.68 6.58 6.33
C GLY A 121 12.75 7.77 6.13
N LEU A 122 11.45 7.54 5.90
CA LEU A 122 10.51 8.64 5.68
C LEU A 122 10.16 9.35 7.01
N SER A 123 9.76 10.61 6.90
CA SER A 123 9.14 11.37 7.99
C SER A 123 7.63 11.21 7.89
N LEU A 124 7.07 10.22 8.61
CA LEU A 124 5.66 9.87 8.55
C LEU A 124 4.84 10.69 9.55
N GLU A 125 3.80 11.35 9.06
CA GLU A 125 2.79 12.00 9.87
C GLU A 125 1.52 11.13 9.91
N LEU A 126 1.12 10.77 11.14
CA LEU A 126 -0.08 9.97 11.40
C LEU A 126 -1.23 10.88 11.82
N PHE A 127 -2.34 10.77 11.12
CA PHE A 127 -3.60 11.41 11.51
C PHE A 127 -4.72 10.38 11.68
N PRO A 128 -5.80 10.73 12.38
CA PRO A 128 -6.96 9.86 12.49
C PRO A 128 -7.44 9.40 11.10
N PRO A 129 -7.82 8.13 10.93
CA PRO A 129 -8.40 7.67 9.68
C PRO A 129 -9.58 8.54 9.24
N SER A 130 -9.49 9.10 8.05
CA SER A 130 -10.44 10.10 7.54
C SER A 130 -10.76 9.88 6.08
N GLY A 131 -11.97 10.23 5.68
CA GLY A 131 -12.36 10.29 4.27
C GLY A 131 -11.80 11.52 3.54
N THR A 132 -11.33 12.54 4.29
CA THR A 132 -10.74 13.79 3.79
C THR A 132 -9.31 13.93 4.32
N PRO A 133 -8.34 13.24 3.70
CA PRO A 133 -6.97 13.07 4.23
C PRO A 133 -6.23 14.37 4.54
N PHE A 134 -6.46 15.43 3.79
CA PHE A 134 -5.73 16.68 3.94
C PHE A 134 -6.41 17.71 4.87
N ALA A 135 -7.61 17.41 5.40
CA ALA A 135 -8.36 18.36 6.22
C ALA A 135 -7.70 18.68 7.57
N ALA A 136 -6.89 17.74 8.10
CA ALA A 136 -6.28 17.88 9.42
C ALA A 136 -4.94 18.66 9.41
N THR A 137 -4.42 18.99 8.23
CA THR A 137 -3.11 19.65 8.08
C THR A 137 -3.11 20.61 6.89
N SER A 138 -2.27 21.63 6.93
CA SER A 138 -1.98 22.53 5.79
C SER A 138 -0.68 22.17 5.07
N ASP A 139 0.01 21.12 5.51
CA ASP A 139 1.33 20.76 5.02
C ASP A 139 1.32 20.09 3.64
N ASN A 140 2.46 20.08 2.99
CA ASN A 140 2.73 19.35 1.75
C ASN A 140 3.53 18.08 2.05
N PHE A 141 3.33 17.06 1.21
CA PHE A 141 3.92 15.75 1.38
C PHE A 141 4.62 15.29 0.09
N ASP A 142 5.64 14.47 0.25
CA ASP A 142 6.32 13.84 -0.88
C ASP A 142 5.56 12.57 -1.31
N PHE A 143 4.98 11.84 -0.34
CA PHE A 143 4.30 10.59 -0.60
C PHE A 143 3.03 10.41 0.25
N VAL A 144 1.94 9.94 -0.39
CA VAL A 144 0.66 9.64 0.27
C VAL A 144 0.05 8.37 -0.34
N ALA A 145 -0.48 7.49 0.51
CA ALA A 145 -1.30 6.35 0.07
C ALA A 145 -2.76 6.59 0.43
N LEU A 146 -3.66 6.47 -0.54
CA LEU A 146 -5.09 6.75 -0.40
C LEU A 146 -5.95 5.63 -1.00
N THR A 147 -7.18 5.56 -0.53
CA THR A 147 -8.25 4.88 -1.28
C THR A 147 -8.77 5.79 -2.39
N PRO A 148 -9.37 5.23 -3.46
CA PRO A 148 -9.99 6.05 -4.50
C PRO A 148 -11.04 7.03 -3.96
N MET A 149 -11.83 6.62 -2.96
CA MET A 149 -12.82 7.50 -2.32
C MET A 149 -12.18 8.69 -1.60
N GLN A 150 -11.06 8.48 -0.89
CA GLN A 150 -10.32 9.56 -0.23
C GLN A 150 -9.76 10.55 -1.25
N ALA A 151 -9.21 10.05 -2.36
CA ALA A 151 -8.71 10.90 -3.43
C ALA A 151 -9.82 11.79 -4.03
N MET A 152 -11.01 11.22 -4.28
CA MET A 152 -12.13 11.99 -4.82
C MET A 152 -12.65 13.04 -3.85
N LYS A 153 -12.72 12.73 -2.55
CA LYS A 153 -13.16 13.71 -1.55
C LYS A 153 -12.15 14.83 -1.30
N SER A 154 -10.92 14.66 -1.75
CA SER A 154 -9.83 15.63 -1.60
C SER A 154 -9.26 16.09 -2.94
N LEU A 155 -10.04 16.02 -4.02
CA LEU A 155 -9.57 16.27 -5.38
C LEU A 155 -8.85 17.63 -5.51
N GLY A 156 -9.38 18.68 -4.89
CA GLY A 156 -8.78 20.03 -4.89
C GLY A 156 -7.48 20.14 -4.08
N GLU A 157 -7.15 19.15 -3.25
CA GLU A 157 -6.00 19.20 -2.35
C GLU A 157 -4.90 18.20 -2.75
N LEU A 158 -5.13 17.34 -3.76
CA LEU A 158 -4.17 16.32 -4.18
C LEU A 158 -2.82 16.91 -4.64
N HIS A 159 -2.82 18.17 -5.11
CA HIS A 159 -1.61 18.90 -5.47
C HIS A 159 -0.64 19.12 -4.30
N ARG A 160 -1.08 18.91 -3.07
CA ARG A 160 -0.26 18.99 -1.85
C ARG A 160 0.61 17.75 -1.62
N ALA A 161 0.45 16.72 -2.46
CA ALA A 161 1.33 15.57 -2.48
C ALA A 161 2.09 15.51 -3.81
N LYS A 162 3.38 15.16 -3.80
CA LYS A 162 4.15 14.95 -5.03
C LYS A 162 3.82 13.63 -5.69
N LYS A 163 3.67 12.58 -4.89
CA LYS A 163 3.36 11.20 -5.35
C LYS A 163 2.23 10.60 -4.53
N ILE A 164 1.25 10.04 -5.23
CA ILE A 164 0.09 9.38 -4.60
C ILE A 164 -0.06 7.98 -5.19
N ILE A 165 -0.25 7.00 -4.32
CA ILE A 165 -0.70 5.67 -4.73
C ILE A 165 -2.15 5.46 -4.31
N LEU A 166 -2.95 4.89 -5.21
CA LEU A 166 -4.36 4.59 -4.99
C LEU A 166 -4.58 3.07 -4.98
N GLY A 167 -5.17 2.57 -3.91
CA GLY A 167 -5.41 1.14 -3.75
C GLY A 167 -6.66 0.80 -2.94
N GLY A 168 -6.93 -0.49 -2.79
CA GLY A 168 -8.03 -1.01 -1.97
C GLY A 168 -9.41 -1.02 -2.62
N ALA A 169 -9.60 -0.39 -3.79
CA ALA A 169 -10.84 -0.44 -4.55
C ALA A 169 -10.59 -0.12 -6.04
N PRO A 170 -11.49 -0.54 -6.95
CA PRO A 170 -11.44 -0.17 -8.36
C PRO A 170 -11.61 1.35 -8.55
N ILE A 171 -10.95 1.87 -9.60
CA ILE A 171 -11.05 3.27 -10.01
C ILE A 171 -11.95 3.31 -11.25
N SER A 172 -13.10 4.01 -11.17
CA SER A 172 -14.00 4.14 -12.32
C SER A 172 -13.41 5.06 -13.39
N ALA A 173 -13.84 4.89 -14.64
CA ALA A 173 -13.40 5.74 -15.75
C ALA A 173 -13.70 7.23 -15.51
N ALA A 174 -14.84 7.54 -14.88
CA ALA A 174 -15.22 8.92 -14.54
C ALA A 174 -14.29 9.53 -13.48
N MET A 175 -13.91 8.74 -12.47
CA MET A 175 -12.93 9.14 -11.45
C MET A 175 -11.56 9.34 -12.07
N GLU A 176 -11.13 8.41 -12.93
CA GLU A 176 -9.83 8.47 -13.60
C GLU A 176 -9.69 9.71 -14.47
N ALA A 177 -10.75 10.09 -15.21
CA ALA A 177 -10.78 11.30 -16.02
C ALA A 177 -10.56 12.58 -15.18
N GLN A 178 -11.11 12.65 -13.97
CA GLN A 178 -10.90 13.79 -13.07
C GLN A 178 -9.47 13.80 -12.48
N LEU A 179 -8.95 12.63 -12.10
CA LEU A 179 -7.60 12.50 -11.56
C LEU A 179 -6.51 12.87 -12.58
N GLN A 180 -6.72 12.57 -13.86
CA GLN A 180 -5.76 12.87 -14.94
C GLN A 180 -5.41 14.37 -15.06
N GLU A 181 -6.32 15.25 -14.66
CA GLU A 181 -6.12 16.70 -14.72
C GLU A 181 -5.28 17.24 -13.54
N ILE A 182 -4.95 16.38 -12.57
CA ILE A 182 -4.13 16.78 -11.41
C ILE A 182 -2.64 16.72 -11.79
N PRO A 183 -1.83 17.74 -11.44
CA PRO A 183 -0.41 17.76 -11.78
C PRO A 183 0.45 16.78 -10.98
N THR A 184 -0.09 16.24 -9.88
CA THR A 184 0.57 15.26 -9.01
C THR A 184 0.78 13.92 -9.72
N GLU A 185 1.88 13.23 -9.44
CA GLU A 185 2.08 11.87 -9.90
C GLU A 185 1.15 10.90 -9.14
N ILE A 186 0.12 10.39 -9.81
CA ILE A 186 -0.85 9.47 -9.23
C ILE A 186 -0.76 8.12 -9.93
N TYR A 187 -0.63 7.07 -9.13
CA TYR A 187 -0.56 5.69 -9.60
C TYR A 187 -1.71 4.85 -9.01
N ALA A 188 -2.37 4.06 -9.85
CA ALA A 188 -3.20 2.96 -9.37
C ALA A 188 -2.29 1.77 -9.01
N THR A 189 -2.59 1.12 -7.89
CA THR A 189 -1.87 -0.08 -7.46
C THR A 189 -2.68 -1.34 -7.74
N TYR A 190 -1.98 -2.43 -8.06
CA TYR A 190 -2.54 -3.77 -8.12
C TYR A 190 -1.82 -4.67 -7.12
N GLY A 191 -2.59 -5.27 -6.23
CA GLY A 191 -2.11 -6.17 -5.18
C GLY A 191 -3.23 -6.60 -4.25
N MET A 192 -2.91 -7.50 -3.35
CA MET A 192 -3.82 -8.08 -2.37
C MET A 192 -3.08 -8.39 -1.07
N THR A 193 -3.77 -8.91 -0.06
CA THR A 193 -3.12 -9.24 1.22
C THR A 193 -2.10 -10.36 1.05
N GLU A 194 -2.36 -11.30 0.15
CA GLU A 194 -1.49 -12.41 -0.21
C GLU A 194 -0.16 -11.95 -0.85
N THR A 195 -0.16 -10.81 -1.52
CA THR A 195 1.05 -10.15 -2.03
C THR A 195 1.60 -9.10 -1.06
N VAL A 196 1.15 -9.11 0.20
CA VAL A 196 1.48 -8.12 1.25
C VAL A 196 0.94 -6.73 0.89
N SER A 197 1.27 -6.23 -0.27
CA SER A 197 0.85 -4.93 -0.81
C SER A 197 0.74 -5.05 -2.34
N HIS A 198 1.03 -3.96 -3.05
CA HIS A 198 1.00 -3.99 -4.51
C HIS A 198 2.25 -4.63 -5.11
N ILE A 199 2.05 -5.34 -6.20
CA ILE A 199 3.11 -5.93 -7.03
C ILE A 199 3.20 -5.27 -8.41
N ALA A 200 2.24 -4.42 -8.74
CA ALA A 200 2.25 -3.66 -9.98
C ALA A 200 1.60 -2.30 -9.79
N LEU A 201 2.04 -1.33 -10.59
CA LEU A 201 1.50 0.03 -10.63
C LEU A 201 1.25 0.46 -12.07
N ARG A 202 0.24 1.31 -12.26
CA ARG A 202 0.02 2.03 -13.52
C ARG A 202 -0.16 3.52 -13.27
N PRO A 203 0.41 4.40 -14.09
CA PRO A 203 0.23 5.85 -13.94
C PRO A 203 -1.19 6.26 -14.36
N ILE A 204 -1.82 7.11 -13.54
CA ILE A 204 -3.10 7.75 -13.82
C ILE A 204 -2.86 9.20 -14.22
N ALA A 205 -2.08 9.93 -13.43
CA ALA A 205 -1.81 11.35 -13.59
C ALA A 205 -0.30 11.64 -13.52
N PRO A 206 0.15 12.76 -14.07
CA PRO A 206 -0.63 13.65 -14.95
C PRO A 206 -1.00 12.95 -16.28
N LYS A 207 -1.98 13.50 -16.99
CA LYS A 207 -2.56 12.92 -18.23
C LYS A 207 -1.51 12.49 -19.28
N ALA A 208 -0.43 13.23 -19.40
CA ALA A 208 0.67 12.91 -20.30
C ALA A 208 1.38 11.57 -19.97
N ARG A 209 1.21 11.05 -18.75
CA ARG A 209 1.80 9.77 -18.28
C ARG A 209 0.76 8.66 -18.14
N HIS A 210 -0.51 8.94 -18.39
CA HIS A 210 -1.61 8.00 -18.22
C HIS A 210 -1.40 6.70 -19.02
N SER A 211 -1.67 5.57 -18.37
CA SER A 211 -1.67 4.25 -18.97
C SER A 211 -2.74 3.35 -18.35
N ARG A 212 -3.31 2.44 -19.13
CA ARG A 212 -4.15 1.34 -18.62
C ARG A 212 -3.34 0.11 -18.22
N ILE A 213 -2.05 0.09 -18.56
CA ILE A 213 -1.17 -1.05 -18.34
C ILE A 213 -0.51 -0.93 -16.99
N TYR A 214 -0.70 -1.95 -16.16
CA TYR A 214 0.06 -2.17 -14.93
C TYR A 214 1.42 -2.75 -15.28
N THR A 215 2.47 -2.19 -14.71
CA THR A 215 3.83 -2.72 -14.78
C THR A 215 4.20 -3.31 -13.44
N THR A 216 4.71 -4.54 -13.43
CA THR A 216 5.17 -5.20 -12.19
C THR A 216 6.42 -4.52 -11.63
N ILE A 217 6.60 -4.65 -10.32
CA ILE A 217 7.79 -4.14 -9.62
C ILE A 217 8.67 -5.31 -9.15
N GLY A 218 9.95 -5.04 -8.98
CA GLY A 218 10.93 -6.04 -8.57
C GLY A 218 11.07 -7.18 -9.58
N LYS A 219 11.17 -8.39 -9.07
CA LYS A 219 11.29 -9.62 -9.87
C LYS A 219 9.94 -10.25 -10.21
N SER A 220 8.83 -9.58 -9.87
CA SER A 220 7.49 -10.12 -10.08
C SER A 220 7.21 -10.38 -11.55
N ARG A 221 6.68 -11.56 -11.86
CA ARG A 221 6.26 -12.00 -13.20
C ARG A 221 4.80 -12.40 -13.18
N VAL A 222 4.17 -12.29 -14.32
CA VAL A 222 2.75 -12.59 -14.49
C VAL A 222 2.50 -13.37 -15.76
N TRP A 223 1.48 -14.24 -15.70
CA TRP A 223 0.94 -14.95 -16.88
C TRP A 223 -0.55 -15.21 -16.67
N GLN A 224 -1.18 -15.85 -17.65
CA GLN A 224 -2.59 -16.24 -17.54
C GLN A 224 -2.72 -17.74 -17.35
N ASP A 225 -3.69 -18.14 -16.54
CA ASP A 225 -4.17 -19.53 -16.51
C ASP A 225 -5.05 -19.87 -17.73
N SER A 226 -5.55 -21.10 -17.79
CA SER A 226 -6.44 -21.58 -18.86
C SER A 226 -7.78 -20.84 -18.95
N LYS A 227 -8.16 -20.07 -17.92
CA LYS A 227 -9.39 -19.26 -17.87
C LYS A 227 -9.15 -17.80 -18.24
N GLY A 228 -7.90 -17.43 -18.48
CA GLY A 228 -7.50 -16.05 -18.73
C GLY A 228 -7.32 -15.23 -17.45
N CYS A 229 -7.28 -15.89 -16.28
CA CYS A 229 -7.06 -15.23 -15.01
C CYS A 229 -5.55 -15.03 -14.75
N LEU A 230 -5.23 -13.93 -14.06
CA LEU A 230 -3.86 -13.59 -13.71
C LEU A 230 -3.29 -14.59 -12.71
N VAL A 231 -2.09 -15.08 -13.02
CA VAL A 231 -1.22 -15.80 -12.09
C VAL A 231 0.00 -14.93 -11.82
N ILE A 232 0.41 -14.85 -10.57
CA ILE A 232 1.47 -13.97 -10.09
C ILE A 232 2.56 -14.81 -9.46
N ASP A 233 3.80 -14.63 -9.92
CA ASP A 233 5.01 -15.08 -9.27
C ASP A 233 5.75 -13.83 -8.73
N CYS A 234 5.83 -13.71 -7.42
CA CYS A 234 6.45 -12.55 -6.76
C CYS A 234 7.34 -13.01 -5.58
N PRO A 235 8.48 -13.65 -5.87
CA PRO A 235 9.29 -14.37 -4.87
C PRO A 235 9.88 -13.47 -3.76
N GLU A 236 9.84 -12.13 -3.96
CA GLU A 236 10.29 -11.18 -2.93
C GLU A 236 9.22 -10.94 -1.84
N VAL A 237 7.95 -11.28 -2.10
CA VAL A 237 6.83 -10.97 -1.19
C VAL A 237 5.85 -12.12 -0.97
N ALA A 238 6.02 -13.24 -1.66
CA ALA A 238 5.24 -14.46 -1.49
C ALA A 238 6.09 -15.70 -1.81
N GLU A 239 5.85 -16.80 -1.09
CA GLU A 239 6.61 -18.06 -1.26
C GLU A 239 6.08 -18.90 -2.44
N GLU A 240 4.80 -18.77 -2.75
CA GLU A 240 4.10 -19.56 -3.77
C GLU A 240 3.46 -18.65 -4.81
N GLU A 241 3.20 -19.23 -5.99
CA GLU A 241 2.42 -18.58 -7.03
C GLU A 241 1.01 -18.27 -6.56
N ILE A 242 0.53 -17.08 -6.89
CA ILE A 242 -0.81 -16.64 -6.49
C ILE A 242 -1.73 -16.70 -7.70
N HIS A 243 -2.73 -17.58 -7.63
CA HIS A 243 -3.79 -17.70 -8.63
C HIS A 243 -4.94 -16.78 -8.29
N THR A 244 -5.27 -15.87 -9.18
CA THR A 244 -6.33 -14.87 -8.96
C THR A 244 -7.61 -15.22 -9.73
N HIS A 245 -8.69 -14.49 -9.45
CA HIS A 245 -9.89 -14.46 -10.28
C HIS A 245 -9.96 -13.21 -11.17
N ASP A 246 -8.84 -12.51 -11.34
CA ASP A 246 -8.75 -11.30 -12.12
C ASP A 246 -8.42 -11.62 -13.58
N VAL A 247 -9.36 -11.32 -14.48
CA VAL A 247 -9.16 -11.48 -15.92
C VAL A 247 -8.34 -10.31 -16.44
N VAL A 248 -7.29 -10.61 -17.21
CA VAL A 248 -6.34 -9.63 -17.69
C VAL A 248 -6.06 -9.80 -19.18
N ARG A 249 -5.46 -8.78 -19.79
CA ARG A 249 -4.75 -8.87 -21.07
C ARG A 249 -3.26 -8.68 -20.79
N LEU A 250 -2.45 -9.66 -21.15
CA LEU A 250 -1.00 -9.60 -20.96
C LEU A 250 -0.34 -8.69 -22.00
N HIS A 251 0.69 -7.98 -21.56
CA HIS A 251 1.63 -7.21 -22.36
C HIS A 251 3.08 -7.68 -22.09
N GLY A 252 3.27 -9.00 -22.00
CA GLY A 252 4.51 -9.67 -21.65
C GLY A 252 4.49 -10.17 -20.19
N ALA A 253 5.63 -10.65 -19.71
CA ALA A 253 5.76 -11.24 -18.37
C ALA A 253 5.77 -10.23 -17.22
N HIS A 254 5.85 -8.94 -17.54
CA HIS A 254 5.96 -7.86 -16.54
C HIS A 254 4.91 -6.76 -16.71
N ALA A 255 3.89 -6.98 -17.55
CA ALA A 255 2.88 -5.97 -17.78
C ALA A 255 1.54 -6.58 -18.16
N PHE A 256 0.45 -5.98 -17.68
CA PHE A 256 -0.91 -6.43 -18.00
C PHE A 256 -1.92 -5.29 -17.89
N GLU A 257 -3.03 -5.44 -18.59
CA GLU A 257 -4.24 -4.62 -18.41
C GLU A 257 -5.27 -5.44 -17.64
N TRP A 258 -5.81 -4.89 -16.55
CA TRP A 258 -6.88 -5.53 -15.78
C TRP A 258 -8.22 -5.29 -16.48
N LEU A 259 -8.97 -6.36 -16.74
CA LEU A 259 -10.24 -6.32 -17.49
C LEU A 259 -11.46 -6.50 -16.58
N GLY A 260 -11.27 -7.09 -15.39
CA GLY A 260 -12.36 -7.35 -14.44
C GLY A 260 -12.14 -8.63 -13.64
N ARG A 261 -13.13 -9.01 -12.83
CA ARG A 261 -13.10 -10.27 -12.10
C ARG A 261 -13.97 -11.32 -12.80
N LEU A 262 -13.49 -12.56 -12.81
CA LEU A 262 -14.20 -13.69 -13.39
C LEU A 262 -15.59 -13.86 -12.76
N ASP A 263 -15.69 -13.64 -11.44
CA ASP A 263 -16.93 -13.76 -10.67
C ASP A 263 -17.99 -12.70 -11.04
N ASN A 264 -17.56 -11.58 -11.62
CA ASN A 264 -18.42 -10.45 -11.99
C ASN A 264 -18.67 -10.37 -13.50
N ILE A 265 -18.14 -11.32 -14.29
CA ILE A 265 -18.36 -11.37 -15.74
C ILE A 265 -19.73 -11.97 -16.01
N ILE A 266 -20.66 -11.15 -16.45
CA ILE A 266 -21.99 -11.60 -16.89
C ILE A 266 -21.87 -12.12 -18.31
N ASN A 267 -22.13 -13.43 -18.52
CA ASN A 267 -22.28 -14.02 -19.84
C ASN A 267 -23.60 -13.56 -20.46
N SER A 268 -23.57 -12.48 -21.24
CA SER A 268 -24.73 -12.04 -22.01
C SER A 268 -24.59 -12.51 -23.46
N GLY A 269 -25.33 -13.54 -23.84
CA GLY A 269 -25.49 -14.00 -25.22
C GLY A 269 -24.18 -14.39 -25.96
N GLY A 270 -23.18 -14.93 -25.26
CA GLY A 270 -21.91 -15.35 -25.84
C GLY A 270 -20.84 -14.25 -25.93
N VAL A 271 -21.14 -13.03 -25.49
CA VAL A 271 -20.16 -11.95 -25.31
C VAL A 271 -19.86 -11.82 -23.83
N LYS A 272 -18.58 -11.91 -23.46
CA LYS A 272 -18.11 -11.58 -22.10
C LYS A 272 -18.10 -10.07 -21.95
N ILE A 273 -19.00 -9.55 -21.13
CA ILE A 273 -19.11 -8.14 -20.76
C ILE A 273 -18.64 -7.99 -19.31
#